data_a35f379831bb93c400562d05e3326c88
#
_entry.id   a35f379831bb93c400562d05e3326c88
#
_cell.length_a   1.000
_cell.length_b   1.000
_cell.length_c   1.000
_cell.angle_alpha   90.00
_cell.angle_beta   90.00
_cell.angle_gamma   90.00
#
_symmetry.space_group_name_H-M   'P 1'
#
loop_
_entity.id
_entity.type
_entity.pdbx_description
1 polymer ?
#
loop_
_entity_poly.entity_id
_entity_poly.type
_entity_poly.pdbx_seq_one_letter_code
_entity_poly.pdbx_strand_id
1 'polypeptide(L)'
;MNKIEVLDNINISIKRGDLVALSGRSGAGKSTLLQILASLDAPSSGSIKYDDKLITSFNNSDLSNIRLNNFGFVYQFHHLLEDLTVIENILIPLEISNKSIDKSAVMKIVDEVGLSNRINHHPWKLSGGEKQRVAIARALINKPNFIFLDEPTGNLDEDNAEIIQNLLLDISRRYKIALITATHDSNFIKNFDKIYKIQDMNLNEV
;
A
#
# COMPACT_ATOMS: atom_id res chain seq x y z
N MET A 1 5.30 30.94 -10.95
CA MET A 1 5.18 30.03 -9.81
C MET A 1 6.56 29.43 -9.58
N ASN A 2 7.09 29.54 -8.36
CA ASN A 2 8.35 28.89 -8.02
C ASN A 2 8.12 27.37 -8.03
N LYS A 3 8.91 26.63 -8.81
CA LYS A 3 8.94 25.17 -8.74
C LYS A 3 9.52 24.77 -7.37
N ILE A 4 8.82 23.91 -6.65
CA ILE A 4 9.33 23.30 -5.42
C ILE A 4 9.90 21.95 -5.82
N GLU A 5 11.20 21.77 -5.64
CA GLU A 5 11.85 20.48 -5.79
C GLU A 5 11.64 19.68 -4.52
N VAL A 6 11.12 18.48 -4.66
CA VAL A 6 10.80 17.57 -3.53
C VAL A 6 11.76 16.38 -3.49
N LEU A 7 12.09 15.85 -4.66
CA LEU A 7 12.96 14.69 -4.83
C LEU A 7 13.89 14.94 -6.01
N ASP A 8 15.15 14.56 -5.87
CA ASP A 8 16.15 14.67 -6.93
C ASP A 8 16.95 13.37 -7.05
N ASN A 9 17.25 12.99 -8.29
CA ASN A 9 18.12 11.87 -8.65
C ASN A 9 17.80 10.54 -7.92
N ILE A 10 16.52 10.19 -7.82
CA ILE A 10 16.07 8.97 -7.14
C ILE A 10 16.32 7.75 -8.03
N ASN A 11 17.07 6.79 -7.51
CA ASN A 11 17.30 5.50 -8.15
C ASN A 11 16.97 4.38 -7.15
N ILE A 12 15.97 3.56 -7.49
CA ILE A 12 15.53 2.45 -6.62
C ILE A 12 15.06 1.27 -7.48
N SER A 13 15.35 0.06 -7.03
CA SER A 13 14.87 -1.18 -7.64
C SER A 13 14.22 -2.07 -6.60
N ILE A 14 12.98 -2.46 -6.85
CA ILE A 14 12.17 -3.26 -5.92
C ILE A 14 11.68 -4.51 -6.65
N LYS A 15 11.92 -5.67 -6.03
CA LYS A 15 11.49 -6.97 -6.54
C LYS A 15 10.27 -7.48 -5.76
N ARG A 16 9.55 -8.44 -6.34
CA ARG A 16 8.47 -9.13 -5.62
C ARG A 16 9.01 -9.80 -4.35
N GLY A 17 8.32 -9.59 -3.26
CA GLY A 17 8.70 -10.10 -1.95
C GLY A 17 9.69 -9.23 -1.17
N ASP A 18 10.24 -8.16 -1.75
CA ASP A 18 11.09 -7.22 -1.02
C ASP A 18 10.27 -6.49 0.06
N LEU A 19 10.88 -6.28 1.21
CA LEU A 19 10.38 -5.39 2.26
C LEU A 19 11.19 -4.09 2.20
N VAL A 20 10.57 -3.00 1.75
CA VAL A 20 11.22 -1.71 1.52
C VAL A 20 10.61 -0.63 2.40
N ALA A 21 11.41 0.00 3.23
CA ALA A 21 10.99 1.13 4.07
C ALA A 21 11.57 2.45 3.55
N LEU A 22 10.70 3.45 3.39
CA LEU A 22 11.05 4.83 3.11
C LEU A 22 10.97 5.61 4.41
N SER A 23 12.12 6.02 4.94
CA SER A 23 12.26 6.80 6.16
C SER A 23 12.66 8.25 5.87
N GLY A 24 12.49 9.13 6.84
CA GLY A 24 12.86 10.55 6.72
C GLY A 24 11.95 11.45 7.54
N ARG A 25 12.33 12.72 7.67
CA ARG A 25 11.55 13.72 8.41
C ARG A 25 10.16 13.93 7.79
N SER A 26 9.22 14.49 8.57
CA SER A 26 7.95 14.95 7.99
C SER A 26 8.22 15.97 6.88
N GLY A 27 7.50 15.85 5.76
CA GLY A 27 7.71 16.70 4.58
C GLY A 27 8.93 16.36 3.71
N ALA A 28 9.70 15.31 4.01
CA ALA A 28 10.89 14.93 3.21
C ALA A 28 10.57 14.33 1.82
N GLY A 29 9.29 14.12 1.47
CA GLY A 29 8.90 13.55 0.18
C GLY A 29 8.59 12.06 0.18
N LYS A 30 8.48 11.40 1.36
CA LYS A 30 8.16 9.96 1.46
C LYS A 30 6.88 9.58 0.73
N SER A 31 5.76 10.23 1.05
CA SER A 31 4.47 9.98 0.40
C SER A 31 4.50 10.34 -1.09
N THR A 32 5.23 11.40 -1.47
CA THR A 32 5.43 11.77 -2.88
C THR A 32 6.16 10.66 -3.64
N LEU A 33 7.26 10.14 -3.09
CA LEU A 33 7.98 9.01 -3.70
C LEU A 33 7.09 7.78 -3.79
N LEU A 34 6.35 7.46 -2.73
CA LEU A 34 5.43 6.34 -2.70
C LEU A 34 4.36 6.46 -3.80
N GLN A 35 3.76 7.65 -3.98
CA GLN A 35 2.75 7.92 -5.00
C GLN A 35 3.32 7.81 -6.42
N ILE A 36 4.55 8.30 -6.64
CA ILE A 36 5.25 8.17 -7.92
C ILE A 36 5.54 6.68 -8.23
N LEU A 37 6.09 5.93 -7.28
CA LEU A 37 6.35 4.48 -7.45
C LEU A 37 5.08 3.70 -7.74
N ALA A 38 3.98 4.10 -7.11
CA ALA A 38 2.65 3.51 -7.32
C ALA A 38 1.94 4.00 -8.59
N SER A 39 2.57 4.87 -9.38
CA SER A 39 1.99 5.48 -10.59
C SER A 39 0.68 6.27 -10.32
N LEU A 40 0.51 6.77 -9.11
CA LEU A 40 -0.57 7.70 -8.76
C LEU A 40 -0.22 9.12 -9.18
N ASP A 41 1.06 9.47 -9.11
CA ASP A 41 1.63 10.71 -9.60
C ASP A 41 2.68 10.44 -10.68
N ALA A 42 2.88 11.40 -11.58
CA ALA A 42 3.92 11.34 -12.60
C ALA A 42 5.19 12.07 -12.11
N PRO A 43 6.39 11.50 -12.32
CA PRO A 43 7.62 12.21 -12.04
C PRO A 43 7.78 13.40 -13.01
N SER A 44 8.37 14.50 -12.54
CA SER A 44 8.67 15.68 -13.40
C SER A 44 9.73 15.36 -14.46
N SER A 45 10.62 14.40 -14.17
CA SER A 45 11.65 13.88 -15.07
C SER A 45 12.03 12.46 -14.67
N GLY A 46 12.80 11.76 -15.52
CA GLY A 46 13.20 10.38 -15.27
C GLY A 46 12.18 9.36 -15.75
N SER A 47 12.28 8.13 -15.26
CA SER A 47 11.47 7.02 -15.75
C SER A 47 11.14 5.99 -14.68
N ILE A 48 9.98 5.38 -14.81
CA ILE A 48 9.54 4.24 -13.99
C ILE A 48 9.35 3.03 -14.91
N LYS A 49 9.87 1.89 -14.49
CA LYS A 49 9.66 0.62 -15.18
C LYS A 49 8.90 -0.35 -14.26
N TYR A 50 8.02 -1.13 -14.84
CA TYR A 50 7.34 -2.24 -14.21
C TYR A 50 7.42 -3.47 -15.12
N ASP A 51 8.00 -4.57 -14.65
CA ASP A 51 8.29 -5.77 -15.45
C ASP A 51 8.93 -5.40 -16.81
N ASP A 52 10.04 -4.63 -16.78
CA ASP A 52 10.80 -4.10 -17.93
C ASP A 52 10.03 -3.14 -18.87
N LYS A 53 8.76 -2.89 -18.64
CA LYS A 53 7.97 -1.91 -19.40
C LYS A 53 8.13 -0.51 -18.84
N LEU A 54 8.41 0.45 -19.72
CA LEU A 54 8.51 1.86 -19.36
C LEU A 54 7.11 2.44 -19.15
N ILE A 55 6.64 2.45 -17.90
CA ILE A 55 5.27 2.86 -17.58
C ILE A 55 5.07 4.38 -17.52
N THR A 56 6.14 5.18 -17.45
CA THR A 56 6.04 6.64 -17.56
C THR A 56 5.50 7.11 -18.92
N SER A 57 5.56 6.29 -19.97
CA SER A 57 4.99 6.59 -21.28
C SER A 57 3.55 6.10 -21.48
N PHE A 58 2.97 5.45 -20.47
CA PHE A 58 1.63 4.88 -20.57
C PHE A 58 0.55 5.96 -20.40
N ASN A 59 -0.59 5.75 -21.06
CA ASN A 59 -1.77 6.57 -20.83
C ASN A 59 -2.45 6.21 -19.49
N ASN A 60 -3.39 7.04 -19.07
CA ASN A 60 -4.09 6.86 -17.78
C ASN A 60 -4.85 5.53 -17.68
N SER A 61 -5.39 5.01 -18.77
CA SER A 61 -6.10 3.74 -18.80
C SER A 61 -5.15 2.57 -18.51
N ASP A 62 -3.99 2.55 -19.17
CA ASP A 62 -2.97 1.51 -18.98
C ASP A 62 -2.40 1.55 -17.56
N LEU A 63 -2.10 2.75 -17.04
CA LEU A 63 -1.66 2.93 -15.65
C LEU A 63 -2.72 2.45 -14.65
N SER A 64 -4.00 2.76 -14.89
CA SER A 64 -5.10 2.29 -14.05
C SER A 64 -5.22 0.76 -14.06
N ASN A 65 -5.02 0.13 -15.22
CA ASN A 65 -5.00 -1.33 -15.33
C ASN A 65 -3.82 -1.96 -14.57
N ILE A 66 -2.64 -1.35 -14.62
CA ILE A 66 -1.48 -1.81 -13.83
C ILE A 66 -1.79 -1.72 -12.34
N ARG A 67 -2.27 -0.56 -11.88
CA ARG A 67 -2.63 -0.38 -10.46
C ARG A 67 -3.65 -1.39 -10.00
N LEU A 68 -4.75 -1.53 -10.73
CA LEU A 68 -5.86 -2.42 -10.39
C LEU A 68 -5.42 -3.89 -10.28
N ASN A 69 -4.51 -4.34 -11.14
CA ASN A 69 -4.14 -5.74 -11.21
C ASN A 69 -2.90 -6.12 -10.43
N ASN A 70 -2.04 -5.14 -10.09
CA ASN A 70 -0.72 -5.45 -9.55
C ASN A 70 -0.39 -4.71 -8.26
N PHE A 71 -1.14 -3.65 -7.91
CA PHE A 71 -0.84 -2.80 -6.78
C PHE A 71 -1.98 -2.81 -5.76
N GLY A 72 -1.63 -2.94 -4.48
CA GLY A 72 -2.51 -2.69 -3.36
C GLY A 72 -2.12 -1.39 -2.66
N PHE A 73 -3.08 -0.74 -2.00
CA PHE A 73 -2.86 0.52 -1.30
C PHE A 73 -3.46 0.46 0.10
N VAL A 74 -2.66 0.83 1.09
CA VAL A 74 -3.10 0.96 2.49
C VAL A 74 -2.62 2.32 2.99
N TYR A 75 -3.55 3.16 3.42
CA TYR A 75 -3.31 4.52 3.89
C TYR A 75 -3.56 4.64 5.39
N GLN A 76 -2.99 5.68 5.99
CA GLN A 76 -3.25 6.07 7.38
C GLN A 76 -4.74 6.33 7.65
N PHE A 77 -5.43 7.02 6.72
CA PHE A 77 -6.88 7.20 6.72
C PHE A 77 -7.49 6.17 5.78
N HIS A 78 -7.90 5.07 6.24
CA HIS A 78 -8.35 3.83 5.59
C HIS A 78 -9.09 3.98 4.25
N HIS A 79 -9.67 5.16 3.95
CA HIS A 79 -10.48 5.48 2.76
C HIS A 79 -11.55 4.43 2.46
N LEU A 80 -12.26 4.01 3.51
CA LEU A 80 -13.41 3.13 3.35
C LEU A 80 -14.63 3.94 2.92
N LEU A 81 -15.45 3.34 2.06
CA LEU A 81 -16.74 3.91 1.68
C LEU A 81 -17.73 3.62 2.81
N GLU A 82 -18.18 4.68 3.49
CA GLU A 82 -19.01 4.58 4.70
C GLU A 82 -20.37 3.95 4.42
N ASP A 83 -20.92 4.13 3.22
CA ASP A 83 -22.21 3.58 2.79
C ASP A 83 -22.15 2.08 2.43
N LEU A 84 -20.96 1.51 2.37
CA LEU A 84 -20.72 0.10 2.06
C LEU A 84 -20.35 -0.68 3.32
N THR A 85 -20.79 -1.93 3.38
CA THR A 85 -20.35 -2.89 4.40
C THR A 85 -18.87 -3.27 4.23
N VAL A 86 -18.33 -3.98 5.22
CA VAL A 86 -16.96 -4.53 5.17
C VAL A 86 -16.75 -5.35 3.91
N ILE A 87 -17.65 -6.29 3.63
CA ILE A 87 -17.48 -7.17 2.47
C ILE A 87 -17.58 -6.40 1.15
N GLU A 88 -18.47 -5.45 1.04
CA GLU A 88 -18.62 -4.62 -0.15
C GLU A 88 -17.38 -3.74 -0.37
N ASN A 89 -16.82 -3.12 0.69
CA ASN A 89 -15.55 -2.39 0.60
C ASN A 89 -14.40 -3.28 0.08
N ILE A 90 -14.31 -4.52 0.57
CA ILE A 90 -13.28 -5.47 0.13
C ILE A 90 -13.46 -5.86 -1.34
N LEU A 91 -14.70 -5.96 -1.83
CA LEU A 91 -15.00 -6.43 -3.18
C LEU A 91 -14.82 -5.36 -4.27
N ILE A 92 -14.78 -4.06 -3.92
CA ILE A 92 -14.65 -2.95 -4.88
C ILE A 92 -13.61 -3.22 -5.99
N PRO A 93 -12.35 -3.65 -5.70
CA PRO A 93 -11.37 -3.86 -6.76
C PRO A 93 -11.73 -5.01 -7.73
N LEU A 94 -12.43 -6.03 -7.27
CA LEU A 94 -12.92 -7.11 -8.14
C LEU A 94 -14.03 -6.63 -9.06
N GLU A 95 -14.98 -5.86 -8.52
CA GLU A 95 -16.08 -5.27 -9.29
C GLU A 95 -15.57 -4.33 -10.38
N ILE A 96 -14.63 -3.44 -10.05
CA ILE A 96 -14.00 -2.53 -11.03
C ILE A 96 -13.25 -3.33 -12.11
N SER A 97 -12.62 -4.45 -11.76
CA SER A 97 -11.86 -5.27 -12.71
C SER A 97 -12.73 -6.20 -13.56
N ASN A 98 -14.06 -6.24 -13.32
CA ASN A 98 -14.99 -7.18 -13.92
C ASN A 98 -14.54 -8.65 -13.79
N LYS A 99 -13.78 -8.97 -12.75
CA LYS A 99 -13.35 -10.35 -12.48
C LYS A 99 -14.47 -11.14 -11.80
N SER A 100 -14.53 -12.43 -12.11
CA SER A 100 -15.42 -13.32 -11.40
C SER A 100 -15.07 -13.37 -9.91
N ILE A 101 -16.10 -13.26 -9.06
CA ILE A 101 -15.91 -13.29 -7.60
C ILE A 101 -15.91 -14.76 -7.15
N ASP A 102 -14.74 -15.25 -6.77
CA ASP A 102 -14.60 -16.52 -6.05
C ASP A 102 -14.88 -16.27 -4.57
N LYS A 103 -16.09 -16.59 -4.14
CA LYS A 103 -16.52 -16.40 -2.74
C LYS A 103 -15.61 -17.11 -1.74
N SER A 104 -15.09 -18.28 -2.08
CA SER A 104 -14.19 -19.04 -1.19
C SER A 104 -12.87 -18.30 -0.98
N ALA A 105 -12.25 -17.79 -2.07
CA ALA A 105 -11.03 -17.00 -1.98
C ALA A 105 -11.25 -15.67 -1.21
N VAL A 106 -12.40 -15.03 -1.40
CA VAL A 106 -12.75 -13.81 -0.65
C VAL A 106 -12.85 -14.10 0.83
N MET A 107 -13.61 -15.14 1.22
CA MET A 107 -13.77 -15.50 2.63
C MET A 107 -12.46 -15.91 3.30
N LYS A 108 -11.55 -16.53 2.55
CA LYS A 108 -10.22 -16.84 3.05
C LYS A 108 -9.43 -15.57 3.42
N ILE A 109 -9.48 -14.52 2.60
CA ILE A 109 -8.84 -13.24 2.91
C ILE A 109 -9.51 -12.58 4.12
N VAL A 110 -10.84 -12.60 4.19
CA VAL A 110 -11.60 -12.07 5.34
C VAL A 110 -11.20 -12.76 6.65
N ASP A 111 -11.04 -14.09 6.62
CA ASP A 111 -10.58 -14.87 7.75
C ASP A 111 -9.13 -14.53 8.15
N GLU A 112 -8.24 -14.42 7.18
CA GLU A 112 -6.83 -14.09 7.41
C GLU A 112 -6.64 -12.72 8.09
N VAL A 113 -7.49 -11.76 7.78
CA VAL A 113 -7.46 -10.43 8.44
C VAL A 113 -8.33 -10.40 9.72
N GLY A 114 -8.97 -11.51 10.11
CA GLY A 114 -9.77 -11.62 11.33
C GLY A 114 -11.06 -10.83 11.32
N LEU A 115 -11.76 -10.76 10.17
CA LEU A 115 -12.98 -9.97 9.99
C LEU A 115 -14.26 -10.80 9.78
N SER A 116 -14.23 -12.14 9.94
CA SER A 116 -15.34 -13.04 9.65
C SER A 116 -16.64 -12.65 10.36
N ASN A 117 -16.55 -12.13 11.57
CA ASN A 117 -17.70 -11.68 12.36
C ASN A 117 -18.10 -10.22 12.07
N ARG A 118 -17.48 -9.55 11.12
CA ARG A 118 -17.68 -8.13 10.80
C ARG A 118 -18.14 -7.88 9.38
N ILE A 119 -18.26 -8.88 8.54
CA ILE A 119 -18.49 -8.76 7.08
C ILE A 119 -19.70 -7.88 6.70
N ASN A 120 -20.77 -7.89 7.53
CA ASN A 120 -21.98 -7.12 7.31
C ASN A 120 -22.00 -5.78 8.09
N HIS A 121 -20.91 -5.42 8.78
CA HIS A 121 -20.84 -4.15 9.48
C HIS A 121 -20.43 -3.04 8.51
N HIS A 122 -20.91 -1.84 8.78
CA HIS A 122 -20.45 -0.62 8.12
C HIS A 122 -19.23 -0.02 8.84
N PRO A 123 -18.38 0.77 8.18
CA PRO A 123 -17.16 1.32 8.77
C PRO A 123 -17.34 2.06 10.08
N TRP A 124 -18.45 2.79 10.28
CA TRP A 124 -18.71 3.51 11.53
C TRP A 124 -18.92 2.62 12.76
N LYS A 125 -19.15 1.31 12.57
CA LYS A 125 -19.26 0.31 13.64
C LYS A 125 -17.95 -0.40 13.97
N LEU A 126 -16.87 -0.02 13.32
CA LEU A 126 -15.57 -0.67 13.44
C LEU A 126 -14.59 0.17 14.27
N SER A 127 -13.72 -0.50 15.02
CA SER A 127 -12.53 0.12 15.61
C SER A 127 -11.52 0.55 14.54
N GLY A 128 -10.54 1.39 14.90
CA GLY A 128 -9.48 1.81 13.99
C GLY A 128 -8.70 0.62 13.41
N GLY A 129 -8.32 -0.35 14.25
CA GLY A 129 -7.64 -1.56 13.81
C GLY A 129 -8.51 -2.44 12.91
N GLU A 130 -9.83 -2.54 13.15
CA GLU A 130 -10.75 -3.26 12.25
C GLU A 130 -10.86 -2.56 10.90
N LYS A 131 -10.97 -1.23 10.85
CA LYS A 131 -10.95 -0.44 9.61
C LYS A 131 -9.67 -0.67 8.83
N GLN A 132 -8.52 -0.72 9.51
CA GLN A 132 -7.24 -0.96 8.87
C GLN A 132 -7.17 -2.38 8.28
N ARG A 133 -7.69 -3.39 8.98
CA ARG A 133 -7.81 -4.76 8.44
C ARG A 133 -8.71 -4.83 7.21
N VAL A 134 -9.79 -4.06 7.15
CA VAL A 134 -10.61 -3.94 5.92
C VAL A 134 -9.81 -3.35 4.77
N ALA A 135 -9.04 -2.28 5.00
CA ALA A 135 -8.19 -1.66 3.98
C ALA A 135 -7.11 -2.64 3.47
N ILE A 136 -6.52 -3.45 4.36
CA ILE A 136 -5.55 -4.49 3.99
C ILE A 136 -6.24 -5.58 3.15
N ALA A 137 -7.39 -6.09 3.57
CA ALA A 137 -8.13 -7.10 2.81
C ALA A 137 -8.51 -6.59 1.41
N ARG A 138 -8.96 -5.33 1.29
CA ARG A 138 -9.25 -4.67 0.03
C ARG A 138 -8.00 -4.56 -0.86
N ALA A 139 -6.84 -4.26 -0.28
CA ALA A 139 -5.59 -4.20 -1.01
C ALA A 139 -5.15 -5.57 -1.55
N LEU A 140 -5.51 -6.67 -0.87
CA LEU A 140 -5.12 -8.04 -1.20
C LEU A 140 -6.00 -8.70 -2.25
N ILE A 141 -7.25 -8.27 -2.39
CA ILE A 141 -8.29 -9.04 -3.08
C ILE A 141 -7.96 -9.33 -4.55
N ASN A 142 -7.23 -8.45 -5.23
CA ASN A 142 -6.77 -8.63 -6.60
C ASN A 142 -5.44 -9.40 -6.70
N LYS A 143 -4.91 -9.93 -5.60
CA LYS A 143 -3.62 -10.64 -5.52
C LYS A 143 -2.47 -9.80 -6.08
N PRO A 144 -2.20 -8.62 -5.49
CA PRO A 144 -1.21 -7.68 -6.00
C PRO A 144 0.21 -8.26 -5.90
N ASN A 145 1.13 -7.72 -6.70
CA ASN A 145 2.56 -7.99 -6.60
C ASN A 145 3.25 -7.06 -5.60
N PHE A 146 2.69 -5.86 -5.41
CA PHE A 146 3.22 -4.79 -4.57
C PHE A 146 2.10 -4.17 -3.73
N ILE A 147 2.37 -3.90 -2.46
CA ILE A 147 1.47 -3.13 -1.60
C ILE A 147 2.22 -1.88 -1.13
N PHE A 148 1.62 -0.73 -1.40
CA PHE A 148 2.11 0.57 -0.99
C PHE A 148 1.41 0.98 0.31
N LEU A 149 2.21 1.31 1.32
CA LEU A 149 1.78 1.60 2.69
C LEU A 149 2.19 3.03 3.04
N ASP A 150 1.22 3.92 3.22
CA ASP A 150 1.49 5.29 3.67
C ASP A 150 1.03 5.45 5.12
N GLU A 151 1.98 5.46 6.06
CA GLU A 151 1.78 5.50 7.51
C GLU A 151 0.68 4.53 7.99
N PRO A 152 0.78 3.21 7.69
CA PRO A 152 -0.34 2.27 7.84
C PRO A 152 -0.83 2.06 9.28
N THR A 153 -0.07 2.49 10.27
CA THR A 153 -0.38 2.35 11.69
C THR A 153 -0.43 3.69 12.45
N GLY A 154 -0.26 4.81 11.74
CA GLY A 154 -0.11 6.13 12.35
C GLY A 154 -1.31 6.65 13.15
N ASN A 155 -2.50 6.05 12.99
CA ASN A 155 -3.73 6.40 13.71
C ASN A 155 -4.16 5.33 14.72
N LEU A 156 -3.30 4.35 15.01
CA LEU A 156 -3.60 3.23 15.91
C LEU A 156 -2.84 3.41 17.23
N ASP A 157 -3.40 2.84 18.29
CA ASP A 157 -2.64 2.62 19.52
C ASP A 157 -1.54 1.57 19.31
N GLU A 158 -0.62 1.47 20.24
CA GLU A 158 0.60 0.68 20.13
C GLU A 158 0.31 -0.82 19.93
N ASP A 159 -0.66 -1.36 20.68
CA ASP A 159 -1.05 -2.78 20.60
C ASP A 159 -1.67 -3.12 19.22
N ASN A 160 -2.60 -2.29 18.77
CA ASN A 160 -3.21 -2.46 17.44
C ASN A 160 -2.20 -2.21 16.30
N ALA A 161 -1.26 -1.28 16.48
CA ALA A 161 -0.20 -1.03 15.51
C ALA A 161 0.67 -2.28 15.31
N GLU A 162 1.11 -2.92 16.40
CA GLU A 162 1.90 -4.15 16.35
C GLU A 162 1.15 -5.29 15.65
N ILE A 163 -0.14 -5.48 15.97
CA ILE A 163 -0.98 -6.49 15.33
C ILE A 163 -1.05 -6.26 13.82
N ILE A 164 -1.25 -5.03 13.35
CA ILE A 164 -1.34 -4.69 11.93
C ILE A 164 0.02 -4.86 11.24
N GLN A 165 1.12 -4.46 11.88
CA GLN A 165 2.47 -4.63 11.35
C GLN A 165 2.79 -6.11 11.14
N ASN A 166 2.54 -6.95 12.13
CA ASN A 166 2.75 -8.39 12.05
C ASN A 166 1.88 -9.03 10.95
N LEU A 167 0.61 -8.63 10.85
CA LEU A 167 -0.28 -9.09 9.77
C LEU A 167 0.28 -8.76 8.39
N LEU A 168 0.76 -7.53 8.16
CA LEU A 168 1.34 -7.11 6.88
C LEU A 168 2.60 -7.91 6.52
N LEU A 169 3.49 -8.13 7.49
CA LEU A 169 4.71 -8.92 7.30
C LEU A 169 4.40 -10.38 6.97
N ASP A 170 3.44 -10.99 7.67
CA ASP A 170 3.02 -12.37 7.43
C ASP A 170 2.37 -12.55 6.04
N ILE A 171 1.53 -11.59 5.64
CA ILE A 171 0.93 -11.56 4.30
C ILE A 171 2.02 -11.46 3.23
N SER A 172 2.96 -10.55 3.39
CA SER A 172 4.08 -10.40 2.44
C SER A 172 4.85 -11.70 2.25
N ARG A 173 5.26 -12.33 3.35
CA ARG A 173 6.01 -13.60 3.32
C ARG A 173 5.21 -14.73 2.68
N ARG A 174 3.92 -14.86 3.05
CA ARG A 174 3.04 -15.94 2.58
C ARG A 174 2.75 -15.84 1.09
N TYR A 175 2.49 -14.64 0.59
CA TYR A 175 2.07 -14.42 -0.81
C TYR A 175 3.20 -13.91 -1.70
N LYS A 176 4.42 -13.71 -1.16
CA LYS A 176 5.58 -13.12 -1.87
C LYS A 176 5.23 -11.75 -2.48
N ILE A 177 4.52 -10.93 -1.72
CA ILE A 177 4.14 -9.57 -2.09
C ILE A 177 5.20 -8.61 -1.57
N ALA A 178 5.68 -7.71 -2.41
CA ALA A 178 6.57 -6.65 -1.94
C ALA A 178 5.76 -5.61 -1.12
N LEU A 179 6.31 -5.22 0.04
CA LEU A 179 5.78 -4.08 0.81
C LEU A 179 6.69 -2.88 0.63
N ILE A 180 6.11 -1.76 0.25
CA ILE A 180 6.79 -0.47 0.19
C ILE A 180 6.10 0.45 1.19
N THR A 181 6.77 0.77 2.30
CA THR A 181 6.18 1.60 3.35
C THR A 181 6.85 2.95 3.46
N ALA A 182 6.05 4.00 3.54
CA ALA A 182 6.45 5.31 4.03
C ALA A 182 6.02 5.39 5.49
N THR A 183 6.96 5.41 6.44
CA THR A 183 6.64 5.50 7.87
C THR A 183 7.77 6.13 8.66
N HIS A 184 7.45 6.63 9.84
CA HIS A 184 8.40 7.08 10.83
C HIS A 184 8.54 6.11 12.02
N ASP A 185 7.78 5.02 12.02
CA ASP A 185 7.83 3.99 13.07
C ASP A 185 9.11 3.18 12.96
N SER A 186 10.06 3.46 13.85
CA SER A 186 11.37 2.81 13.88
C SER A 186 11.30 1.32 14.24
N ASN A 187 10.28 0.87 14.97
CA ASN A 187 10.12 -0.54 15.31
C ASN A 187 9.61 -1.33 14.10
N PHE A 188 8.69 -0.77 13.33
CA PHE A 188 8.23 -1.38 12.10
C PHE A 188 9.35 -1.47 11.06
N ILE A 189 10.09 -0.37 10.85
CA ILE A 189 11.20 -0.28 9.87
C ILE A 189 12.26 -1.36 10.08
N LYS A 190 12.58 -1.76 11.32
CA LYS A 190 13.57 -2.80 11.63
C LYS A 190 13.27 -4.16 11.02
N ASN A 191 12.03 -4.42 10.61
CA ASN A 191 11.62 -5.68 9.97
C ASN A 191 11.79 -5.68 8.45
N PHE A 192 12.30 -4.59 7.85
CA PHE A 192 12.42 -4.44 6.41
C PHE A 192 13.82 -4.76 5.92
N ASP A 193 13.92 -5.41 4.74
CA ASP A 193 15.19 -5.84 4.17
C ASP A 193 16.01 -4.68 3.61
N LYS A 194 15.31 -3.65 3.12
CA LYS A 194 15.91 -2.44 2.54
C LYS A 194 15.30 -1.21 3.18
N ILE A 195 16.16 -0.39 3.72
CA ILE A 195 15.74 0.85 4.36
C ILE A 195 16.36 2.01 3.57
N TYR A 196 15.52 2.86 3.02
CA TYR A 196 15.93 4.06 2.31
C TYR A 196 15.58 5.30 3.13
N LYS A 197 16.55 6.16 3.33
CA LYS A 197 16.37 7.45 3.99
C LYS A 197 16.32 8.56 2.96
N ILE A 198 15.22 9.34 2.98
CA ILE A 198 15.11 10.57 2.19
C ILE A 198 15.69 11.71 3.01
N GLN A 199 16.74 12.31 2.51
CA GLN A 199 17.42 13.45 3.12
C GLN A 199 17.94 14.37 2.02
N ASP A 200 17.70 15.69 2.18
CA ASP A 200 18.12 16.71 1.22
C ASP A 200 17.73 16.36 -0.23
N MET A 201 16.46 15.95 -0.41
CA MET A 201 15.82 15.50 -1.67
C MET A 201 16.38 14.20 -2.27
N ASN A 202 17.44 13.62 -1.71
CA ASN A 202 18.09 12.41 -2.19
C ASN A 202 17.64 11.17 -1.42
N LEU A 203 17.77 9.99 -2.05
CA LEU A 203 17.47 8.69 -1.48
C LEU A 203 18.77 7.94 -1.18
N ASN A 204 18.99 7.58 0.06
CA ASN A 204 20.16 6.82 0.50
C ASN A 204 19.73 5.52 1.17
N GLU A 205 20.32 4.41 0.76
CA GLU A 205 20.16 3.11 1.44
C GLU A 205 20.98 3.11 2.74
N VAL A 206 20.40 2.67 3.86
CA VAL A 206 21.00 2.73 5.20
C VAL A 206 20.95 1.37 5.91
#